data_e8a011638eee0800c4ddc32c03004291
#
_entry.id   e8a011638eee0800c4ddc32c03004291
#
_cell.length_a   1.000
_cell.length_b   1.000
_cell.length_c   1.000
_cell.angle_alpha   90.00
_cell.angle_beta   90.00
_cell.angle_gamma   90.00
#
_symmetry.space_group_name_H-M   'P 1'
#
loop_
_entity.id
_entity.type
_entity.pdbx_description
1 polymer ?
#
loop_
_entity_poly.entity_id
_entity_poly.type
_entity_poly.pdbx_seq_one_letter_code
_entity_poly.pdbx_strand_id
1 'polypeptide(L)'
;MLDAIKNLFGSSTPTDYKALLKEGAIIIDVRSKGEYTGGHIQNSKNIPLDTLANQLGQFKDKNQIIITCCASGMRSGSAKSLLQSKGYTNVYNGGGWSSLNGKI
;
A
#
# COMPACT_ATOMS: atom_id res chain seq x y z
N MET A 1 11.14 -1.01 25.07
CA MET A 1 10.62 -2.33 25.45
C MET A 1 9.13 -2.36 25.61
N LEU A 2 8.59 -1.53 26.47
CA LEU A 2 7.15 -1.49 26.63
C LEU A 2 6.42 -1.13 25.35
N ASP A 3 7.01 -0.24 24.55
CA ASP A 3 6.40 0.15 23.29
C ASP A 3 6.35 -0.99 22.29
N ALA A 4 7.40 -1.81 22.26
CA ALA A 4 7.43 -2.99 21.40
C ALA A 4 6.38 -3.99 21.83
N ILE A 5 6.18 -4.15 23.13
CA ILE A 5 5.18 -5.05 23.66
C ILE A 5 3.77 -4.55 23.30
N LYS A 6 3.54 -3.27 23.42
CA LYS A 6 2.26 -2.68 23.01
C LYS A 6 1.97 -2.96 21.56
N ASN A 7 2.97 -2.83 20.70
CA ASN A 7 2.79 -3.09 19.29
C ASN A 7 2.49 -4.54 19.01
N LEU A 8 3.15 -5.44 19.74
CA LEU A 8 2.92 -6.88 19.59
C LEU A 8 1.51 -7.27 19.99
N PHE A 9 0.97 -6.65 21.00
CA PHE A 9 -0.38 -6.96 21.44
C PHE A 9 -1.44 -6.17 20.69
N GLY A 10 -1.07 -5.74 19.51
CA GLY A 10 -2.07 -5.14 18.67
C GLY A 10 -2.58 -3.87 19.23
N SER A 11 -1.72 -3.13 19.82
CA SER A 11 -2.13 -1.80 20.04
C SER A 11 -2.67 -1.36 18.75
N SER A 12 -3.81 -1.37 18.71
CA SER A 12 -4.55 -1.16 17.56
C SER A 12 -4.65 0.29 17.19
N THR A 13 -3.55 1.00 17.29
CA THR A 13 -3.55 2.33 16.71
C THR A 13 -3.66 2.15 15.21
N PRO A 14 -4.78 2.53 14.59
CA PRO A 14 -4.93 2.38 13.15
C PRO A 14 -3.86 3.19 12.45
N THR A 15 -3.43 2.70 11.30
CA THR A 15 -2.49 3.43 10.46
C THR A 15 -3.13 4.76 10.02
N ASP A 16 -2.40 5.84 10.19
CA ASP A 16 -2.85 7.16 9.74
C ASP A 16 -2.38 7.37 8.29
N TYR A 17 -3.19 6.92 7.35
CA TYR A 17 -2.84 7.02 5.93
C TYR A 17 -2.75 8.46 5.45
N LYS A 18 -3.57 9.33 6.01
CA LYS A 18 -3.51 10.75 5.66
C LYS A 18 -2.15 11.34 6.02
N ALA A 19 -1.63 10.98 7.19
CA ALA A 19 -0.31 11.44 7.61
C ALA A 19 0.78 10.88 6.71
N LEU A 20 0.68 9.61 6.32
CA LEU A 20 1.66 9.00 5.42
C LEU A 20 1.69 9.72 4.07
N LEU A 21 0.53 10.10 3.55
CA LEU A 21 0.47 10.84 2.29
C LEU A 21 1.12 12.21 2.40
N LYS A 22 0.97 12.87 3.54
CA LYS A 22 1.64 14.15 3.79
C LYS A 22 3.16 13.99 3.82
N GLU A 23 3.64 12.81 4.21
CA GLU A 23 5.06 12.50 4.25
C GLU A 23 5.60 12.03 2.90
N GLY A 24 4.76 12.00 1.87
CA GLY A 24 5.18 11.65 0.53
C GLY A 24 4.86 10.22 0.11
N ALA A 25 3.98 9.53 0.82
CA ALA A 25 3.58 8.19 0.44
C ALA A 25 2.96 8.17 -0.96
N ILE A 26 3.18 7.07 -1.67
CA ILE A 26 2.50 6.81 -2.93
C ILE A 26 1.51 5.67 -2.73
N ILE A 27 0.41 5.72 -3.47
CA ILE A 27 -0.59 4.65 -3.44
C ILE A 27 -0.46 3.86 -4.73
N ILE A 28 -0.27 2.54 -4.60
CA ILE A 28 -0.23 1.62 -5.73
C ILE A 28 -1.47 0.75 -5.67
N ASP A 29 -2.33 0.90 -6.67
CA ASP A 29 -3.52 0.08 -6.82
C ASP A 29 -3.15 -1.12 -7.68
N VAL A 30 -3.21 -2.31 -7.08
CA VAL A 30 -2.75 -3.54 -7.74
C VAL A 30 -3.90 -4.34 -8.38
N ARG A 31 -5.04 -3.68 -8.58
CA ARG A 31 -6.16 -4.28 -9.32
C ARG A 31 -5.86 -4.29 -10.81
N SER A 32 -6.69 -4.98 -11.57
CA SER A 32 -6.60 -4.95 -13.02
C SER A 32 -6.87 -3.53 -13.55
N LYS A 33 -6.42 -3.28 -14.76
CA LYS A 33 -6.63 -2.00 -15.42
C LYS A 33 -8.13 -1.68 -15.56
N GLY A 34 -8.92 -2.70 -15.88
CA GLY A 34 -10.37 -2.51 -16.03
C GLY A 34 -11.04 -2.10 -14.74
N GLU A 35 -10.67 -2.76 -13.63
CA GLU A 35 -11.19 -2.36 -12.32
C GLU A 35 -10.82 -0.92 -11.98
N TYR A 36 -9.56 -0.57 -12.22
CA TYR A 36 -9.05 0.76 -11.92
C TYR A 36 -9.79 1.83 -12.71
N THR A 37 -10.04 1.58 -13.98
CA THR A 37 -10.72 2.52 -14.84
C THR A 37 -12.14 2.81 -14.36
N GLY A 38 -12.79 1.82 -13.74
CA GLY A 38 -14.14 1.96 -13.23
C GLY A 38 -14.25 2.79 -11.95
N GLY A 39 -13.13 3.16 -11.35
CA GLY A 39 -13.09 3.97 -10.13
C GLY A 39 -11.81 3.67 -9.38
N HIS A 40 -11.15 4.70 -8.87
CA HIS A 40 -9.88 4.55 -8.16
C HIS A 40 -9.59 5.79 -7.31
N ILE A 41 -8.60 5.68 -6.47
CA ILE A 41 -8.17 6.82 -5.65
C ILE A 41 -7.41 7.80 -6.52
N GLN A 42 -7.75 9.06 -6.41
CA GLN A 42 -7.07 10.13 -7.14
C GLN A 42 -5.58 10.12 -6.81
N ASN A 43 -4.76 10.27 -7.85
CA ASN A 43 -3.29 10.27 -7.74
C ASN A 43 -2.67 8.91 -7.42
N SER A 44 -3.45 7.84 -7.36
CA SER A 44 -2.88 6.51 -7.22
C SER A 44 -2.28 6.04 -8.55
N LYS A 45 -1.37 5.08 -8.47
CA LYS A 45 -0.78 4.44 -9.64
C LYS A 45 -1.37 3.05 -9.79
N ASN A 46 -1.82 2.71 -10.98
CA ASN A 46 -2.30 1.36 -11.24
C ASN A 46 -1.16 0.49 -11.75
N ILE A 47 -0.79 -0.47 -10.95
CA ILE A 47 0.20 -1.49 -11.34
C ILE A 47 -0.38 -2.83 -10.95
N PRO A 48 -1.02 -3.55 -11.87
CA PRO A 48 -1.62 -4.84 -11.54
C PRO A 48 -0.63 -5.79 -10.89
N LEU A 49 -1.11 -6.57 -9.93
CA LEU A 49 -0.26 -7.44 -9.12
C LEU A 49 0.65 -8.34 -9.97
N ASP A 50 0.12 -8.91 -11.05
CA ASP A 50 0.87 -9.83 -11.89
C ASP A 50 2.01 -9.16 -12.66
N THR A 51 2.01 -7.84 -12.77
CA THR A 51 3.09 -7.11 -13.44
C THR A 51 3.99 -6.36 -12.46
N LEU A 52 3.62 -6.32 -11.19
CA LEU A 52 4.30 -5.48 -10.20
C LEU A 52 5.81 -5.74 -10.14
N ALA A 53 6.21 -7.00 -10.11
CA ALA A 53 7.62 -7.36 -10.00
C ALA A 53 8.46 -6.78 -11.13
N ASN A 54 7.87 -6.60 -12.30
CA ASN A 54 8.56 -6.08 -13.48
C ASN A 54 8.52 -4.56 -13.58
N GLN A 55 7.79 -3.90 -12.69
CA GLN A 55 7.59 -2.45 -12.74
C GLN A 55 8.35 -1.69 -11.64
N LEU A 56 9.13 -2.40 -10.83
CA LEU A 56 9.76 -1.80 -9.66
C LEU A 56 10.90 -0.83 -10.00
N GLY A 57 11.38 -0.86 -11.24
CA GLY A 57 12.44 0.05 -11.67
C GLY A 57 12.06 1.54 -11.54
N GLN A 58 10.79 1.86 -11.51
CA GLN A 58 10.34 3.23 -11.34
C GLN A 58 10.38 3.70 -9.88
N PHE A 59 10.56 2.79 -8.92
CA PHE A 59 10.63 3.11 -7.50
C PHE A 59 12.03 2.79 -6.98
N LYS A 60 12.97 3.68 -7.20
CA LYS A 60 14.37 3.41 -6.87
C LYS A 60 14.69 3.55 -5.40
N ASP A 61 13.93 4.35 -4.68
CA ASP A 61 14.14 4.56 -3.25
C ASP A 61 13.43 3.45 -2.47
N LYS A 62 14.22 2.56 -1.88
CA LYS A 62 13.68 1.43 -1.10
C LYS A 62 13.02 1.87 0.20
N ASN A 63 13.22 3.11 0.62
CA ASN A 63 12.57 3.68 1.79
C ASN A 63 11.30 4.46 1.44
N GLN A 64 10.95 4.51 0.18
CA GLN A 64 9.72 5.17 -0.25
C GLN A 64 8.53 4.57 0.49
N ILE A 65 7.71 5.42 1.07
CA ILE A 65 6.48 4.95 1.72
C ILE A 65 5.48 4.56 0.63
N ILE A 66 5.06 3.31 0.66
CA ILE A 66 4.13 2.76 -0.33
C ILE A 66 2.90 2.21 0.38
N ILE A 67 1.72 2.61 -0.09
CA ILE A 67 0.45 2.09 0.38
C ILE A 67 -0.15 1.31 -0.77
N THR A 68 -0.32 -0.01 -0.61
CA THR A 68 -0.96 -0.83 -1.64
C THR A 68 -2.45 -0.90 -1.38
N CYS A 69 -3.25 -1.02 -2.43
CA CYS A 69 -4.68 -1.25 -2.29
C CYS A 69 -5.19 -2.13 -3.44
N CYS A 70 -6.34 -2.73 -3.22
CA CYS A 70 -7.02 -3.54 -4.23
C CYS A 70 -8.52 -3.50 -3.93
N ALA A 71 -9.29 -4.51 -4.38
CA ALA A 71 -10.73 -4.51 -4.15
C ALA A 71 -11.07 -4.79 -2.67
N SER A 72 -10.39 -5.77 -2.05
CA SER A 72 -10.74 -6.23 -0.70
C SER A 72 -9.55 -6.42 0.25
N GLY A 73 -8.33 -6.21 -0.22
CA GLY A 73 -7.14 -6.31 0.62
C GLY A 73 -6.27 -7.54 0.42
N MET A 74 -6.74 -8.56 -0.29
CA MET A 74 -5.95 -9.78 -0.50
C MET A 74 -4.79 -9.56 -1.48
N ARG A 75 -5.11 -9.01 -2.65
CA ARG A 75 -4.08 -8.73 -3.65
C ARG A 75 -3.09 -7.69 -3.13
N SER A 76 -3.58 -6.69 -2.42
CA SER A 76 -2.71 -5.65 -1.87
C SER A 76 -1.82 -6.20 -0.76
N GLY A 77 -2.29 -7.21 -0.01
CA GLY A 77 -1.46 -7.91 0.97
C GLY A 77 -0.33 -8.67 0.29
N SER A 78 -0.64 -9.37 -0.80
CA SER A 78 0.37 -10.05 -1.61
C SER A 78 1.37 -9.08 -2.20
N ALA A 79 0.89 -7.93 -2.66
CA ALA A 79 1.76 -6.88 -3.19
C ALA A 79 2.72 -6.36 -2.12
N LYS A 80 2.22 -6.15 -0.91
CA LYS A 80 3.07 -5.73 0.21
C LYS A 80 4.19 -6.75 0.44
N SER A 81 3.84 -8.04 0.50
CA SER A 81 4.83 -9.09 0.71
C SER A 81 5.86 -9.12 -0.41
N LEU A 82 5.42 -8.97 -1.65
CA LEU A 82 6.33 -8.92 -2.80
C LEU A 82 7.30 -7.75 -2.67
N LEU A 83 6.78 -6.56 -2.39
CA LEU A 83 7.60 -5.36 -2.25
C LEU A 83 8.62 -5.52 -1.12
N GLN A 84 8.20 -6.06 0.01
CA GLN A 84 9.11 -6.29 1.13
C GLN A 84 10.21 -7.28 0.73
N SER A 85 9.87 -8.32 -0.03
CA SER A 85 10.86 -9.28 -0.49
C SER A 85 11.88 -8.67 -1.45
N LYS A 86 11.52 -7.55 -2.08
CA LYS A 86 12.41 -6.82 -3.00
C LYS A 86 13.17 -5.69 -2.30
N GLY A 87 13.07 -5.61 -0.97
CA GLY A 87 13.86 -4.65 -0.18
C GLY A 87 13.15 -3.36 0.20
N TYR A 88 11.88 -3.21 -0.16
CA TYR A 88 11.13 -2.03 0.25
C TYR A 88 10.77 -2.14 1.72
N THR A 89 11.09 -1.10 2.50
CA THR A 89 11.01 -1.15 3.97
C THR A 89 9.79 -0.45 4.55
N ASN A 90 9.12 0.39 3.77
CA ASN A 90 8.00 1.20 4.26
C ASN A 90 6.72 0.92 3.47
N VAL A 91 6.24 -0.32 3.53
CA VAL A 91 5.06 -0.74 2.76
C VAL A 91 3.90 -1.04 3.69
N TYR A 92 2.73 -0.50 3.36
CA TYR A 92 1.50 -0.68 4.11
C TYR A 92 0.44 -1.27 3.20
N ASN A 93 -0.31 -2.25 3.72
CA ASN A 93 -1.48 -2.76 3.00
C ASN A 93 -2.67 -1.88 3.34
N GLY A 94 -3.08 -1.05 2.40
CA GLY A 94 -4.22 -0.15 2.59
C GLY A 94 -5.58 -0.83 2.51
N GLY A 95 -5.62 -2.08 2.07
CA GLY A 95 -6.86 -2.82 1.98
C GLY A 95 -7.68 -2.50 0.74
N GLY A 96 -8.99 -2.51 0.89
CA GLY A 96 -9.89 -2.14 -0.21
C GLY A 96 -9.76 -0.66 -0.54
N TRP A 97 -9.65 -0.36 -1.83
CA TRP A 97 -9.42 1.02 -2.27
C TRP A 97 -10.53 1.99 -1.85
N SER A 98 -11.77 1.51 -1.86
CA SER A 98 -12.89 2.36 -1.49
C SER A 98 -12.86 2.74 -0.02
N SER A 99 -12.55 1.76 0.83
CA SER A 99 -12.39 2.00 2.26
C SER A 99 -11.20 2.92 2.54
N LEU A 100 -10.08 2.68 1.87
CA LEU A 100 -8.90 3.53 2.00
C LEU A 100 -9.21 4.97 1.57
N ASN A 101 -9.93 5.11 0.47
CA ASN A 101 -10.29 6.44 -0.05
C ASN A 101 -11.09 7.23 0.98
N GLY A 102 -11.89 6.57 1.79
CA GLY A 102 -12.65 7.23 2.84
C GLY A 102 -11.81 7.68 4.03
N LYS A 103 -10.56 7.24 4.10
CA LYS A 103 -9.66 7.57 5.21
C LYS A 103 -8.63 8.64 4.86
N ILE A 104 -8.68 9.16 3.67
CA ILE A 104 -7.67 10.13 3.20
C ILE A 104 -8.29 11.39 2.63
#